data_b4605c76a15ab8db5ade93e15f983e11
#
_entry.id   b4605c76a15ab8db5ade93e15f983e11
#
_cell.length_a   1.000
_cell.length_b   1.000
_cell.length_c   1.000
_cell.angle_alpha   90.00
_cell.angle_beta   90.00
_cell.angle_gamma   90.00
#
_symmetry.space_group_name_H-M   'P 1'
#
loop_
_entity.id
_entity.type
_entity.pdbx_description
1 polymer ?
#
loop_
_entity_poly.entity_id
_entity_poly.type
_entity_poly.pdbx_seq_one_letter_code
_entity_poly.pdbx_strand_id
1 'polypeptide(L)'
;MRINKVTFGTTLLACAIFLGVMAYTHSQLSQMNEPKESGLLHDTVQPEHDPVVAVSVIDVNIGHYSAQVQGYGEAKPRYALNITAEVSGRVLTLGPGLESGQRVKKGEVLATLDQTKYQQAVSEAQSELATATLNLLEEERQGEQAKLEWQRSGLSGEPDSPLVLRQPQRDQAKAALTNAQKVLAKAQYDLKNTVIYAPFDGLVVSRDIQLGSYLQEGGQVATLYSTDVVEVVIPLSEAQWLNLPIRSNTELARHPQSWSVELRYRQMAWNGYVTRVEQHLDSNTRQRALVVTVAQPLDIEPPLYPGTFVTAIVDGTPLEQSWKLPQSAISQQGEIWYIDSQGKLASILAEKQFESGGFVYVKAFTHESVQIVQRPLSSYQVGTLVQVISEVAL
;
A
#
# COMPACT_ATOMS: atom_id res chain seq x y z
N MET A 1 27.37 3.73 85.00
CA MET A 1 27.54 3.51 83.56
C MET A 1 28.89 2.82 83.33
N ARG A 2 28.93 1.50 83.21
CA ARG A 2 30.17 0.71 83.04
C ARG A 2 30.59 0.68 81.59
N ILE A 3 31.64 1.40 81.28
CA ILE A 3 32.24 1.36 79.95
C ILE A 3 33.05 0.08 79.81
N ASN A 4 32.73 -0.74 78.85
CA ASN A 4 33.29 -2.06 78.61
C ASN A 4 34.76 -1.92 78.17
N LYS A 5 35.71 -2.48 78.88
CA LYS A 5 37.16 -2.42 78.63
C LYS A 5 37.57 -2.98 77.24
N VAL A 6 36.70 -3.72 76.58
CA VAL A 6 36.95 -4.34 75.26
C VAL A 6 36.83 -3.30 74.16
N THR A 7 35.90 -2.36 74.25
CA THR A 7 35.70 -1.31 73.21
C THR A 7 36.78 -0.25 73.19
N PHE A 8 37.45 -0.04 74.30
CA PHE A 8 38.55 0.92 74.46
C PHE A 8 39.83 0.37 73.81
N GLY A 9 40.10 -0.94 73.91
CA GLY A 9 41.25 -1.59 73.27
C GLY A 9 41.18 -1.64 71.75
N THR A 10 39.98 -1.85 71.14
CA THR A 10 39.79 -1.92 69.69
C THR A 10 39.89 -0.55 68.99
N THR A 11 39.45 0.52 69.69
CA THR A 11 39.61 1.89 69.10
C THR A 11 41.02 2.37 69.15
N LEU A 12 41.83 2.00 70.17
CA LEU A 12 43.27 2.34 70.27
C LEU A 12 44.09 1.62 69.20
N LEU A 13 43.76 0.35 68.86
CA LEU A 13 44.41 -0.43 67.80
C LEU A 13 44.09 0.12 66.45
N ALA A 14 42.85 0.55 66.18
CA ALA A 14 42.45 1.15 64.92
C ALA A 14 43.13 2.49 64.65
N CYS A 15 43.28 3.32 65.71
CA CYS A 15 44.00 4.59 65.56
C CYS A 15 45.50 4.39 65.33
N ALA A 16 46.12 3.36 65.95
CA ALA A 16 47.54 3.05 65.70
C ALA A 16 47.80 2.57 64.21
N ILE A 17 46.89 1.75 63.68
CA ILE A 17 46.98 1.29 62.28
C ILE A 17 46.77 2.48 61.33
N PHE A 18 45.82 3.38 61.61
CA PHE A 18 45.59 4.56 60.78
C PHE A 18 46.79 5.52 60.80
N LEU A 19 47.41 5.76 61.91
CA LEU A 19 48.63 6.55 62.03
C LEU A 19 49.83 5.90 61.32
N GLY A 20 49.95 4.57 61.37
CA GLY A 20 50.96 3.82 60.63
C GLY A 20 50.82 3.91 59.13
N VAL A 21 49.60 3.80 58.60
CA VAL A 21 49.30 3.95 57.16
C VAL A 21 49.54 5.39 56.71
N MET A 22 49.19 6.38 57.51
CA MET A 22 49.42 7.79 57.21
C MET A 22 50.90 8.16 57.19
N ALA A 23 51.71 7.61 58.14
CA ALA A 23 53.15 7.79 58.14
C ALA A 23 53.84 7.10 56.97
N TYR A 24 53.34 5.91 56.53
CA TYR A 24 53.87 5.20 55.37
C TYR A 24 53.59 5.92 54.08
N THR A 25 52.35 6.45 53.88
CA THR A 25 52.01 7.23 52.73
C THR A 25 52.74 8.56 52.65
N HIS A 26 52.99 9.21 53.79
CA HIS A 26 53.81 10.44 53.83
C HIS A 26 55.27 10.18 53.53
N SER A 27 55.84 9.07 53.94
CA SER A 27 57.22 8.62 53.59
C SER A 27 57.36 8.32 52.11
N GLN A 28 56.33 7.77 51.43
CA GLN A 28 56.34 7.52 50.01
C GLN A 28 56.25 8.83 49.18
N LEU A 29 55.45 9.80 49.65
CA LEU A 29 55.31 11.10 48.98
C LEU A 29 56.60 11.97 49.11
N SER A 30 57.33 11.85 50.23
CA SER A 30 58.59 12.61 50.40
C SER A 30 59.77 12.09 49.55
N GLN A 31 59.74 10.82 49.09
CA GLN A 31 60.73 10.27 48.19
C GLN A 31 60.52 10.63 46.71
N MET A 32 59.35 11.17 46.39
CA MET A 32 59.05 11.62 44.99
C MET A 32 59.41 13.08 44.72
N ASN A 33 59.93 13.83 45.69
CA ASN A 33 60.11 15.28 45.55
C ASN A 33 61.57 15.71 45.76
N GLU A 34 62.55 14.93 45.31
CA GLU A 34 63.93 15.44 45.14
C GLU A 34 64.11 16.04 43.75
N PRO A 35 64.49 17.32 43.64
CA PRO A 35 64.85 17.90 42.36
C PRO A 35 66.20 17.37 41.90
N LYS A 36 66.21 16.56 40.83
CA LYS A 36 67.42 16.27 40.10
C LYS A 36 67.87 17.51 39.35
N GLU A 37 68.89 18.13 39.85
CA GLU A 37 69.77 19.04 39.03
C GLU A 37 70.27 18.25 37.82
N SER A 38 69.83 18.57 36.64
CA SER A 38 70.44 18.13 35.41
C SER A 38 70.93 19.33 34.61
N GLY A 39 72.17 19.24 34.33
CA GLY A 39 72.99 20.22 33.61
C GLY A 39 72.47 20.63 32.27
N LEU A 40 72.74 21.83 31.93
CA LEU A 40 72.66 22.48 30.67
C LEU A 40 73.24 21.63 29.55
N LEU A 41 72.38 21.08 28.66
CA LEU A 41 72.79 20.64 27.34
C LEU A 41 71.72 21.11 26.32
N HIS A 42 72.16 22.01 25.48
CA HIS A 42 71.77 22.32 24.10
C HIS A 42 70.30 22.08 23.76
N ASP A 43 69.61 23.16 23.66
CA ASP A 43 68.28 23.34 23.02
C ASP A 43 68.42 23.05 21.51
N THR A 44 68.26 21.79 21.09
CA THR A 44 67.91 21.46 19.73
C THR A 44 66.39 21.55 19.66
N VAL A 45 65.90 22.66 19.13
CA VAL A 45 64.53 22.81 18.65
C VAL A 45 64.29 21.67 17.66
N GLN A 46 63.71 20.54 18.15
CA GLN A 46 63.02 19.61 17.24
C GLN A 46 61.83 20.37 16.67
N PRO A 47 61.65 20.38 15.34
CA PRO A 47 60.40 20.90 14.79
C PRO A 47 59.28 20.04 15.38
N GLU A 48 58.32 20.71 16.05
CA GLU A 48 57.08 20.16 16.50
C GLU A 48 56.38 19.58 15.25
N HIS A 49 56.56 18.27 15.03
CA HIS A 49 55.81 17.56 14.01
C HIS A 49 54.38 17.56 14.50
N ASP A 50 53.52 18.41 13.92
CA ASP A 50 52.10 18.31 14.06
C ASP A 50 51.73 16.84 13.89
N PRO A 51 51.01 16.23 14.83
CA PRO A 51 50.67 14.81 14.75
C PRO A 51 49.88 14.53 13.47
N VAL A 52 50.56 13.86 12.53
CA VAL A 52 49.91 13.45 11.28
C VAL A 52 48.97 12.28 11.60
N VAL A 53 47.69 12.49 11.44
CA VAL A 53 46.66 11.47 11.69
C VAL A 53 46.42 10.68 10.41
N ALA A 54 46.46 9.36 10.50
CA ALA A 54 46.16 8.47 9.39
C ALA A 54 44.65 8.36 9.21
N VAL A 55 44.12 8.63 8.02
CA VAL A 55 42.68 8.59 7.71
C VAL A 55 42.39 7.77 6.46
N SER A 56 41.35 6.97 6.52
CA SER A 56 40.78 6.30 5.34
C SER A 56 39.76 7.22 4.70
N VAL A 57 39.88 7.45 3.39
CA VAL A 57 39.00 8.36 2.64
C VAL A 57 38.32 7.67 1.48
N ILE A 58 37.21 8.24 1.06
CA ILE A 58 36.51 7.92 -0.18
C ILE A 58 36.46 9.17 -1.05
N ASP A 59 36.76 9.02 -2.34
CA ASP A 59 36.55 10.07 -3.32
C ASP A 59 35.09 10.13 -3.72
N VAL A 60 34.48 11.28 -3.56
CA VAL A 60 33.06 11.47 -3.89
C VAL A 60 32.87 12.50 -4.98
N ASN A 61 31.98 12.18 -5.89
CA ASN A 61 31.56 13.05 -6.98
C ASN A 61 30.06 13.29 -6.88
N ILE A 62 29.60 14.41 -7.40
CA ILE A 62 28.17 14.69 -7.52
C ILE A 62 27.54 13.68 -8.46
N GLY A 63 26.47 13.04 -8.00
CA GLY A 63 25.66 12.13 -8.78
C GLY A 63 24.21 12.61 -8.88
N HIS A 64 23.51 12.07 -9.87
CA HIS A 64 22.07 12.20 -9.98
C HIS A 64 21.41 10.98 -9.31
N TYR A 65 20.80 11.20 -8.19
CA TYR A 65 20.12 10.17 -7.41
C TYR A 65 18.64 10.47 -7.29
N SER A 66 17.86 9.45 -7.01
CA SER A 66 16.44 9.59 -6.63
C SER A 66 16.24 8.97 -5.26
N ALA A 67 15.38 9.54 -4.46
CA ALA A 67 14.94 8.90 -3.24
C ALA A 67 14.25 7.59 -3.61
N GLN A 68 14.42 6.54 -2.82
CA GLN A 68 13.73 5.26 -3.01
C GLN A 68 12.94 4.92 -1.76
N VAL A 69 11.61 5.03 -1.87
CA VAL A 69 10.71 4.73 -0.77
C VAL A 69 10.31 3.27 -0.83
N GLN A 70 10.55 2.54 0.26
CA GLN A 70 10.12 1.16 0.41
C GLN A 70 8.84 1.09 1.23
N GLY A 71 7.92 0.28 0.77
CA GLY A 71 6.69 -0.04 1.48
C GLY A 71 6.30 -1.49 1.25
N TYR A 72 5.30 -1.97 1.97
CA TYR A 72 4.86 -3.36 1.93
C TYR A 72 3.37 -3.42 1.70
N GLY A 73 2.93 -4.40 0.92
CA GLY A 73 1.52 -4.59 0.67
C GLY A 73 1.20 -5.99 0.16
N GLU A 74 -0.05 -6.37 0.28
CA GLU A 74 -0.59 -7.60 -0.27
C GLU A 74 -1.16 -7.34 -1.66
N ALA A 75 -0.83 -8.20 -2.60
CA ALA A 75 -1.40 -8.21 -3.94
C ALA A 75 -2.85 -8.71 -3.88
N LYS A 76 -3.83 -7.83 -4.10
CA LYS A 76 -5.25 -8.15 -4.07
C LYS A 76 -5.86 -8.04 -5.46
N PRO A 77 -6.80 -8.91 -5.83
CA PRO A 77 -7.54 -8.74 -7.08
C PRO A 77 -8.37 -7.44 -6.98
N ARG A 78 -8.59 -6.77 -8.10
CA ARG A 78 -9.46 -5.58 -8.12
C ARG A 78 -10.86 -5.91 -7.62
N TYR A 79 -11.40 -7.05 -8.03
CA TYR A 79 -12.70 -7.54 -7.60
C TYR A 79 -12.56 -8.94 -6.99
N ALA A 80 -13.04 -9.09 -5.77
CA ALA A 80 -13.25 -10.36 -5.11
C ALA A 80 -14.76 -10.47 -4.87
N LEU A 81 -15.43 -11.36 -5.60
CA LEU A 81 -16.89 -11.45 -5.62
C LEU A 81 -17.35 -12.86 -5.25
N ASN A 82 -18.22 -12.93 -4.28
CA ASN A 82 -18.99 -14.14 -4.00
C ASN A 82 -20.22 -14.14 -4.92
N ILE A 83 -20.24 -15.05 -5.88
CA ILE A 83 -21.38 -15.26 -6.78
C ILE A 83 -22.46 -15.95 -5.99
N THR A 84 -23.66 -15.40 -6.02
CA THR A 84 -24.86 -15.95 -5.37
C THR A 84 -25.95 -16.21 -6.39
N ALA A 85 -26.82 -17.18 -6.09
CA ALA A 85 -28.00 -17.46 -6.91
C ALA A 85 -29.07 -16.38 -6.70
N GLU A 86 -29.61 -15.80 -7.77
CA GLU A 86 -30.70 -14.83 -7.71
C GLU A 86 -32.09 -15.49 -7.63
N VAL A 87 -32.14 -16.77 -7.94
CA VAL A 87 -33.34 -17.61 -7.89
C VAL A 87 -33.05 -18.98 -7.32
N SER A 88 -34.04 -19.62 -6.73
CA SER A 88 -33.86 -20.95 -6.12
C SER A 88 -34.08 -22.08 -7.13
N GLY A 89 -33.28 -23.14 -7.03
CA GLY A 89 -33.45 -24.33 -7.89
C GLY A 89 -32.42 -25.40 -7.64
N ARG A 90 -32.63 -26.57 -8.26
CA ARG A 90 -31.69 -27.66 -8.25
C ARG A 90 -30.61 -27.40 -9.33
N VAL A 91 -29.35 -27.59 -9.01
CA VAL A 91 -28.25 -27.50 -9.98
C VAL A 91 -28.30 -28.71 -10.93
N LEU A 92 -28.56 -28.43 -12.21
CA LEU A 92 -28.61 -29.44 -13.27
C LEU A 92 -27.28 -29.62 -13.98
N THR A 93 -26.56 -28.55 -14.22
CA THR A 93 -25.25 -28.57 -14.87
C THR A 93 -24.28 -27.61 -14.21
N LEU A 94 -23.00 -27.98 -14.28
CA LEU A 94 -21.89 -27.11 -13.89
C LEU A 94 -21.10 -26.77 -15.13
N GLY A 95 -20.68 -25.52 -15.25
CA GLY A 95 -19.77 -25.07 -16.30
C GLY A 95 -18.40 -25.74 -16.15
N PRO A 96 -17.73 -26.07 -17.25
CA PRO A 96 -16.43 -26.75 -17.21
C PRO A 96 -15.33 -25.88 -16.52
N GLY A 97 -15.47 -24.56 -16.55
CA GLY A 97 -14.56 -23.63 -15.87
C GLY A 97 -14.84 -23.44 -14.38
N LEU A 98 -15.93 -23.98 -13.84
CA LEU A 98 -16.30 -23.79 -12.43
C LEU A 98 -15.59 -24.79 -11.51
N GLU A 99 -14.28 -24.85 -11.59
CA GLU A 99 -13.42 -25.60 -10.67
C GLU A 99 -12.36 -24.66 -10.07
N SER A 100 -12.02 -24.91 -8.81
CA SER A 100 -11.00 -24.11 -8.11
C SER A 100 -9.68 -24.10 -8.89
N GLY A 101 -9.11 -22.90 -9.08
CA GLY A 101 -7.90 -22.67 -9.86
C GLY A 101 -8.12 -22.52 -11.37
N GLN A 102 -9.32 -22.73 -11.90
CA GLN A 102 -9.64 -22.51 -13.31
C GLN A 102 -9.99 -21.05 -13.58
N ARG A 103 -9.72 -20.61 -14.82
CA ARG A 103 -10.10 -19.29 -15.29
C ARG A 103 -11.39 -19.35 -16.08
N VAL A 104 -12.25 -18.38 -15.86
CA VAL A 104 -13.52 -18.21 -16.57
C VAL A 104 -13.54 -16.86 -17.26
N LYS A 105 -14.23 -16.76 -18.39
CA LYS A 105 -14.43 -15.51 -19.12
C LYS A 105 -15.76 -14.87 -18.74
N LYS A 106 -15.82 -13.54 -18.85
CA LYS A 106 -17.07 -12.80 -18.71
C LYS A 106 -18.16 -13.37 -19.62
N GLY A 107 -19.32 -13.65 -19.02
CA GLY A 107 -20.47 -14.25 -19.74
C GLY A 107 -20.39 -15.78 -19.89
N GLU A 108 -19.36 -16.43 -19.42
CA GLU A 108 -19.27 -17.89 -19.38
C GLU A 108 -20.29 -18.45 -18.36
N VAL A 109 -20.95 -19.57 -18.74
CA VAL A 109 -21.93 -20.23 -17.86
C VAL A 109 -21.19 -20.97 -16.77
N LEU A 110 -21.49 -20.61 -15.51
CA LEU A 110 -20.96 -21.25 -14.32
C LEU A 110 -21.80 -22.43 -13.87
N ALA A 111 -23.13 -22.26 -13.87
CA ALA A 111 -24.10 -23.29 -13.51
C ALA A 111 -25.45 -23.03 -14.15
N THR A 112 -26.24 -24.09 -14.32
CA THR A 112 -27.63 -23.98 -14.74
C THR A 112 -28.53 -24.68 -13.69
N LEU A 113 -29.54 -23.97 -13.24
CA LEU A 113 -30.57 -24.46 -12.35
C LEU A 113 -31.73 -25.07 -13.13
N ASP A 114 -32.57 -25.88 -12.47
CA ASP A 114 -33.82 -26.41 -13.05
C ASP A 114 -34.73 -25.25 -13.44
N GLN A 115 -35.04 -25.21 -14.74
CA GLN A 115 -35.83 -24.14 -15.36
C GLN A 115 -37.32 -24.44 -15.43
N THR A 116 -37.76 -25.67 -15.13
CA THR A 116 -39.13 -26.15 -15.39
C THR A 116 -40.20 -25.23 -14.81
N LYS A 117 -40.07 -24.89 -13.53
CA LYS A 117 -41.04 -24.00 -12.86
C LYS A 117 -41.05 -22.56 -13.41
N TYR A 118 -39.90 -22.08 -13.87
CA TYR A 118 -39.74 -20.73 -14.40
C TYR A 118 -40.28 -20.63 -15.84
N GLN A 119 -40.07 -21.66 -16.65
CA GLN A 119 -40.68 -21.77 -17.99
C GLN A 119 -42.22 -21.83 -17.90
N GLN A 120 -42.74 -22.56 -16.92
CA GLN A 120 -44.20 -22.58 -16.63
C GLN A 120 -44.69 -21.17 -16.26
N ALA A 121 -43.98 -20.48 -15.35
CA ALA A 121 -44.38 -19.12 -14.92
C ALA A 121 -44.35 -18.11 -16.10
N VAL A 122 -43.39 -18.25 -17.02
CA VAL A 122 -43.39 -17.42 -18.24
C VAL A 122 -44.61 -17.71 -19.12
N SER A 123 -44.96 -19.00 -19.31
CA SER A 123 -46.11 -19.39 -20.12
C SER A 123 -47.44 -18.89 -19.52
N GLU A 124 -47.59 -18.97 -18.17
CA GLU A 124 -48.73 -18.43 -17.45
C GLU A 124 -48.83 -16.92 -17.59
N ALA A 125 -47.72 -16.19 -17.41
CA ALA A 125 -47.70 -14.73 -17.57
C ALA A 125 -47.95 -14.29 -19.03
N GLN A 126 -47.56 -15.08 -20.04
CA GLN A 126 -47.88 -14.84 -21.45
C GLN A 126 -49.37 -14.97 -21.71
N SER A 127 -50.01 -15.96 -21.12
CA SER A 127 -51.46 -16.18 -21.23
C SER A 127 -52.25 -15.03 -20.57
N GLU A 128 -51.83 -14.57 -19.39
CA GLU A 128 -52.40 -13.41 -18.70
C GLU A 128 -52.24 -12.12 -19.51
N LEU A 129 -51.08 -11.90 -20.11
CA LEU A 129 -50.84 -10.76 -21.01
C LEU A 129 -51.80 -10.78 -22.22
N ALA A 130 -51.97 -11.95 -22.85
CA ALA A 130 -52.92 -12.10 -23.97
C ALA A 130 -54.34 -11.76 -23.57
N THR A 131 -54.78 -12.23 -22.39
CA THR A 131 -56.10 -11.93 -21.83
C THR A 131 -56.29 -10.44 -21.53
N ALA A 132 -55.29 -9.80 -20.88
CA ALA A 132 -55.35 -8.37 -20.58
C ALA A 132 -55.35 -7.52 -21.86
N THR A 133 -54.61 -7.96 -22.90
CA THR A 133 -54.60 -7.31 -24.20
C THR A 133 -55.98 -7.37 -24.86
N LEU A 134 -56.63 -8.55 -24.85
CA LEU A 134 -57.96 -8.72 -25.40
C LEU A 134 -58.98 -7.83 -24.67
N ASN A 135 -58.96 -7.83 -23.36
CA ASN A 135 -59.85 -7.00 -22.54
C ASN A 135 -59.71 -5.50 -22.85
N LEU A 136 -58.47 -5.01 -23.02
CA LEU A 136 -58.27 -3.60 -23.42
C LEU A 136 -58.88 -3.31 -24.79
N LEU A 137 -58.64 -4.18 -25.79
CA LEU A 137 -59.21 -4.03 -27.12
C LEU A 137 -60.74 -4.04 -27.11
N GLU A 138 -61.34 -4.88 -26.27
CA GLU A 138 -62.80 -4.91 -26.11
C GLU A 138 -63.36 -3.61 -25.49
N GLU A 139 -62.69 -3.08 -24.44
CA GLU A 139 -63.09 -1.82 -23.82
C GLU A 139 -62.87 -0.61 -24.74
N GLU A 140 -61.81 -0.60 -25.54
CA GLU A 140 -61.58 0.43 -26.55
C GLU A 140 -62.68 0.43 -27.59
N ARG A 141 -63.04 -0.77 -28.14
CA ARG A 141 -64.12 -0.89 -29.13
C ARG A 141 -65.47 -0.47 -28.52
N GLN A 142 -65.81 -0.88 -27.28
CA GLN A 142 -67.03 -0.49 -26.60
C GLN A 142 -67.09 1.02 -26.32
N GLY A 143 -65.94 1.62 -25.96
CA GLY A 143 -65.79 3.07 -25.77
C GLY A 143 -66.04 3.86 -27.07
N GLU A 144 -65.52 3.37 -28.20
CA GLU A 144 -65.79 3.96 -29.52
C GLU A 144 -67.27 3.87 -29.90
N GLN A 145 -67.87 2.71 -29.65
CA GLN A 145 -69.32 2.55 -29.88
C GLN A 145 -70.13 3.53 -29.03
N ALA A 146 -69.83 3.63 -27.72
CA ALA A 146 -70.50 4.57 -26.82
C ALA A 146 -70.37 6.03 -27.27
N LYS A 147 -69.18 6.39 -27.80
CA LYS A 147 -68.93 7.72 -28.37
C LYS A 147 -69.81 7.98 -29.61
N LEU A 148 -69.90 7.03 -30.53
CA LEU A 148 -70.76 7.13 -31.70
C LEU A 148 -72.24 7.25 -31.35
N GLU A 149 -72.74 6.50 -30.33
CA GLU A 149 -74.08 6.58 -29.80
C GLU A 149 -74.36 7.94 -29.18
N TRP A 150 -73.44 8.48 -28.40
CA TRP A 150 -73.53 9.84 -27.85
C TRP A 150 -73.69 10.89 -28.95
N GLN A 151 -72.83 10.82 -29.97
CA GLN A 151 -72.93 11.73 -31.10
C GLN A 151 -74.25 11.65 -31.86
N ARG A 152 -74.88 10.46 -32.01
CA ARG A 152 -76.19 10.24 -32.66
C ARG A 152 -77.34 10.69 -31.86
N SER A 153 -77.23 10.78 -30.53
CA SER A 153 -78.30 11.23 -29.63
C SER A 153 -78.59 12.71 -29.77
N GLY A 154 -77.89 13.48 -30.59
CA GLY A 154 -78.12 14.92 -30.81
C GLY A 154 -77.63 15.81 -29.65
N LEU A 155 -77.00 15.25 -28.66
CA LEU A 155 -76.39 16.01 -27.57
C LEU A 155 -75.08 16.62 -28.01
N SER A 156 -74.95 17.93 -27.78
CA SER A 156 -73.71 18.65 -28.14
C SER A 156 -72.79 18.73 -26.92
N GLY A 157 -71.47 18.58 -27.17
CA GLY A 157 -70.44 18.66 -26.12
C GLY A 157 -70.00 17.29 -25.59
N GLU A 158 -69.16 17.30 -24.57
CA GLU A 158 -68.71 16.08 -23.86
C GLU A 158 -69.73 15.67 -22.83
N PRO A 159 -69.94 14.34 -22.59
CA PRO A 159 -70.83 13.86 -21.56
C PRO A 159 -70.42 14.36 -20.16
N ASP A 160 -71.43 14.68 -19.31
CA ASP A 160 -71.20 15.12 -17.92
C ASP A 160 -70.44 14.08 -17.06
N SER A 161 -70.40 12.82 -17.47
CA SER A 161 -69.70 11.74 -16.76
C SER A 161 -68.81 10.96 -17.71
N PRO A 162 -67.50 10.75 -17.31
CA PRO A 162 -66.57 9.91 -18.05
C PRO A 162 -67.06 8.45 -18.21
N LEU A 163 -67.97 7.99 -17.37
CA LEU A 163 -68.53 6.65 -17.47
C LEU A 163 -69.33 6.42 -18.75
N VAL A 164 -69.94 7.47 -19.31
CA VAL A 164 -70.67 7.38 -20.58
C VAL A 164 -69.80 6.93 -21.74
N LEU A 165 -68.58 7.40 -21.78
CA LEU A 165 -67.58 7.03 -22.78
C LEU A 165 -66.66 5.88 -22.35
N ARG A 166 -67.02 5.19 -21.26
CA ARG A 166 -66.27 4.05 -20.70
C ARG A 166 -64.78 4.35 -20.40
N GLN A 167 -64.44 5.63 -20.16
CA GLN A 167 -63.05 6.04 -19.89
C GLN A 167 -62.45 5.32 -18.67
N PRO A 168 -63.14 5.24 -17.49
CA PRO A 168 -62.55 4.52 -16.35
C PRO A 168 -62.36 3.03 -16.61
N GLN A 169 -63.24 2.36 -17.35
CA GLN A 169 -63.09 0.94 -17.71
C GLN A 169 -61.90 0.72 -18.62
N ARG A 170 -61.73 1.57 -19.64
CA ARG A 170 -60.54 1.53 -20.51
C ARG A 170 -59.26 1.77 -19.71
N ASP A 171 -59.27 2.76 -18.81
CA ASP A 171 -58.09 3.08 -18.00
C ASP A 171 -57.77 1.92 -17.03
N GLN A 172 -58.79 1.24 -16.49
CA GLN A 172 -58.62 0.02 -15.71
C GLN A 172 -58.02 -1.13 -16.54
N ALA A 173 -58.56 -1.37 -17.74
CA ALA A 173 -58.05 -2.40 -18.66
C ALA A 173 -56.59 -2.10 -19.07
N LYS A 174 -56.25 -0.82 -19.34
CA LYS A 174 -54.88 -0.38 -19.62
C LYS A 174 -53.95 -0.61 -18.44
N ALA A 175 -54.39 -0.36 -17.22
CA ALA A 175 -53.64 -0.65 -16.00
C ALA A 175 -53.40 -2.16 -15.82
N ALA A 176 -54.42 -2.99 -16.10
CA ALA A 176 -54.30 -4.45 -16.07
C ALA A 176 -53.29 -4.97 -17.12
N LEU A 177 -53.34 -4.44 -18.36
CA LEU A 177 -52.31 -4.76 -19.38
C LEU A 177 -50.91 -4.41 -18.93
N THR A 178 -50.74 -3.22 -18.37
CA THR A 178 -49.44 -2.77 -17.85
C THR A 178 -48.94 -3.69 -16.73
N ASN A 179 -49.84 -4.15 -15.85
CA ASN A 179 -49.47 -5.10 -14.81
C ASN A 179 -49.09 -6.45 -15.39
N ALA A 180 -49.83 -7.01 -16.34
CA ALA A 180 -49.54 -8.29 -16.99
C ALA A 180 -48.16 -8.23 -17.73
N GLN A 181 -47.84 -7.11 -18.37
CA GLN A 181 -46.53 -6.89 -18.98
C GLN A 181 -45.39 -6.95 -17.94
N LYS A 182 -45.58 -6.35 -16.74
CA LYS A 182 -44.56 -6.39 -15.68
C LYS A 182 -44.43 -7.79 -15.08
N VAL A 183 -45.51 -8.53 -14.91
CA VAL A 183 -45.50 -9.92 -14.45
C VAL A 183 -44.72 -10.80 -15.44
N LEU A 184 -44.94 -10.67 -16.75
CA LEU A 184 -44.20 -11.39 -17.76
C LEU A 184 -42.71 -11.02 -17.73
N ALA A 185 -42.41 -9.74 -17.63
CA ALA A 185 -41.01 -9.29 -17.56
C ALA A 185 -40.27 -9.88 -16.33
N LYS A 186 -40.95 -9.94 -15.18
CA LYS A 186 -40.42 -10.60 -13.97
C LYS A 186 -40.20 -12.09 -14.19
N ALA A 187 -41.18 -12.81 -14.72
CA ALA A 187 -41.05 -14.24 -14.98
C ALA A 187 -39.86 -14.55 -15.96
N GLN A 188 -39.69 -13.72 -16.99
CA GLN A 188 -38.57 -13.83 -17.92
C GLN A 188 -37.21 -13.54 -17.25
N TYR A 189 -37.16 -12.54 -16.36
CA TYR A 189 -35.97 -12.24 -15.56
C TYR A 189 -35.61 -13.42 -14.64
N ASP A 190 -36.55 -13.98 -13.94
CA ASP A 190 -36.37 -15.12 -13.05
C ASP A 190 -35.87 -16.35 -13.85
N LEU A 191 -36.46 -16.61 -15.03
CA LEU A 191 -36.01 -17.67 -15.93
C LEU A 191 -34.55 -17.44 -16.42
N LYS A 192 -34.22 -16.21 -16.79
CA LYS A 192 -32.86 -15.87 -17.20
C LYS A 192 -31.85 -16.14 -16.09
N ASN A 193 -32.21 -15.82 -14.84
CA ASN A 193 -31.31 -15.97 -13.69
C ASN A 193 -31.18 -17.42 -13.20
N THR A 194 -31.87 -18.38 -13.81
CA THR A 194 -31.60 -19.82 -13.64
C THR A 194 -30.27 -20.22 -14.26
N VAL A 195 -29.70 -19.43 -15.17
CA VAL A 195 -28.36 -19.62 -15.72
C VAL A 195 -27.44 -18.60 -15.08
N ILE A 196 -26.48 -19.10 -14.33
CA ILE A 196 -25.52 -18.28 -13.59
C ILE A 196 -24.30 -18.05 -14.44
N TYR A 197 -23.94 -16.79 -14.69
CA TYR A 197 -22.83 -16.39 -15.54
C TYR A 197 -21.71 -15.73 -14.73
N ALA A 198 -20.48 -15.82 -15.25
CA ALA A 198 -19.36 -15.03 -14.74
C ALA A 198 -19.53 -13.56 -15.13
N PRO A 199 -19.52 -12.61 -14.16
CA PRO A 199 -19.73 -11.18 -14.45
C PRO A 199 -18.50 -10.49 -15.06
N PHE A 200 -17.32 -11.07 -14.89
CA PHE A 200 -16.02 -10.58 -15.41
C PHE A 200 -15.07 -11.76 -15.65
N ASP A 201 -13.96 -11.49 -16.33
CA ASP A 201 -12.87 -12.45 -16.53
C ASP A 201 -12.22 -12.73 -15.17
N GLY A 202 -12.30 -13.97 -14.70
CA GLY A 202 -11.95 -14.30 -13.33
C GLY A 202 -11.26 -15.64 -13.14
N LEU A 203 -10.64 -15.78 -11.96
CA LEU A 203 -10.13 -17.00 -11.40
C LEU A 203 -11.12 -17.53 -10.37
N VAL A 204 -11.53 -18.78 -10.49
CA VAL A 204 -12.38 -19.45 -9.51
C VAL A 204 -11.53 -19.81 -8.29
N VAL A 205 -11.83 -19.21 -7.14
CA VAL A 205 -11.14 -19.47 -5.88
C VAL A 205 -11.77 -20.64 -5.13
N SER A 206 -13.10 -20.63 -5.03
CA SER A 206 -13.88 -21.71 -4.43
C SER A 206 -15.12 -22.01 -5.25
N ARG A 207 -15.55 -23.25 -5.22
CA ARG A 207 -16.84 -23.72 -5.71
C ARG A 207 -17.65 -24.24 -4.53
N ASP A 208 -18.81 -23.63 -4.28
CA ASP A 208 -19.62 -23.92 -3.10
C ASP A 208 -20.88 -24.77 -3.43
N ILE A 209 -21.02 -25.18 -4.70
CA ILE A 209 -22.13 -25.99 -5.21
C ILE A 209 -21.67 -27.30 -5.84
N GLN A 210 -22.57 -28.25 -5.88
CA GLN A 210 -22.38 -29.56 -6.52
C GLN A 210 -23.54 -29.89 -7.43
N LEU A 211 -23.29 -30.75 -8.42
CA LEU A 211 -24.34 -31.27 -9.27
C LEU A 211 -25.46 -31.92 -8.42
N GLY A 212 -26.71 -31.56 -8.68
CA GLY A 212 -27.86 -32.07 -7.94
C GLY A 212 -28.14 -31.36 -6.60
N SER A 213 -27.27 -30.47 -6.11
CA SER A 213 -27.54 -29.66 -4.91
C SER A 213 -28.71 -28.70 -5.16
N TYR A 214 -29.44 -28.37 -4.11
CA TYR A 214 -30.52 -27.38 -4.17
C TYR A 214 -30.01 -26.05 -3.63
N LEU A 215 -30.09 -25.01 -4.46
CA LEU A 215 -29.75 -23.62 -4.08
C LEU A 215 -31.02 -22.87 -3.69
N GLN A 216 -30.91 -22.09 -2.64
CA GLN A 216 -31.89 -21.06 -2.31
C GLN A 216 -31.46 -19.71 -2.92
N GLU A 217 -32.40 -18.78 -3.07
CA GLU A 217 -32.10 -17.39 -3.41
C GLU A 217 -31.11 -16.81 -2.39
N GLY A 218 -30.03 -16.14 -2.88
CA GLY A 218 -28.92 -15.68 -2.06
C GLY A 218 -27.87 -16.74 -1.71
N GLY A 219 -28.09 -18.01 -2.08
CA GLY A 219 -27.14 -19.10 -1.85
C GLY A 219 -25.84 -18.90 -2.62
N GLN A 220 -24.69 -19.14 -1.96
CA GLN A 220 -23.38 -18.97 -2.56
C GLN A 220 -23.10 -20.07 -3.58
N VAL A 221 -22.55 -19.66 -4.71
CA VAL A 221 -22.23 -20.54 -5.86
C VAL A 221 -20.72 -20.74 -5.97
N ALA A 222 -19.98 -19.65 -5.96
CA ALA A 222 -18.53 -19.64 -6.11
C ALA A 222 -17.94 -18.30 -5.65
N THR A 223 -16.64 -18.28 -5.37
CA THR A 223 -15.87 -17.06 -5.19
C THR A 223 -14.99 -16.84 -6.41
N LEU A 224 -15.11 -15.66 -7.04
CA LEU A 224 -14.31 -15.26 -8.18
C LEU A 224 -13.38 -14.08 -7.85
N TYR A 225 -12.13 -14.17 -8.29
CA TYR A 225 -11.18 -13.06 -8.29
C TYR A 225 -10.99 -12.57 -9.72
N SER A 226 -11.02 -11.25 -9.94
CA SER A 226 -10.73 -10.69 -11.27
C SER A 226 -9.27 -10.94 -11.67
N THR A 227 -9.04 -11.19 -12.97
CA THR A 227 -7.71 -11.48 -13.53
C THR A 227 -7.14 -10.35 -14.37
N ASP A 228 -7.90 -9.26 -14.54
CA ASP A 228 -7.49 -8.10 -15.32
C ASP A 228 -6.31 -7.35 -14.69
N VAL A 229 -6.40 -7.10 -13.39
CA VAL A 229 -5.37 -6.42 -12.61
C VAL A 229 -5.34 -6.89 -11.16
N VAL A 230 -4.15 -6.75 -10.58
CA VAL A 230 -3.94 -6.83 -9.14
C VAL A 230 -3.57 -5.45 -8.61
N GLU A 231 -4.14 -5.08 -7.49
CA GLU A 231 -3.83 -3.86 -6.76
C GLU A 231 -3.04 -4.18 -5.49
N VAL A 232 -1.98 -3.42 -5.27
CA VAL A 232 -1.17 -3.48 -4.05
C VAL A 232 -1.33 -2.15 -3.33
N VAL A 233 -1.97 -2.18 -2.17
CA VAL A 233 -2.12 -1.01 -1.30
C VAL A 233 -0.90 -0.92 -0.41
N ILE A 234 -0.16 0.18 -0.51
CA ILE A 234 1.12 0.38 0.18
C ILE A 234 0.96 1.55 1.15
N PRO A 235 0.73 1.28 2.43
CA PRO A 235 0.68 2.32 3.44
C PRO A 235 2.08 2.90 3.67
N LEU A 236 2.18 4.22 3.72
CA LEU A 236 3.42 4.97 3.89
C LEU A 236 3.28 5.97 5.03
N SER A 237 4.34 6.10 5.83
CA SER A 237 4.44 7.10 6.88
C SER A 237 4.60 8.52 6.31
N GLU A 238 4.34 9.54 7.11
CA GLU A 238 4.53 10.93 6.71
C GLU A 238 5.98 11.23 6.27
N ALA A 239 6.97 10.68 6.97
CA ALA A 239 8.38 10.81 6.61
C ALA A 239 8.70 10.21 5.22
N GLN A 240 8.07 9.09 4.86
CA GLN A 240 8.23 8.49 3.54
C GLN A 240 7.55 9.33 2.45
N TRP A 241 6.41 9.96 2.77
CA TRP A 241 5.71 10.85 1.84
C TRP A 241 6.51 12.09 1.46
N LEU A 242 7.33 12.63 2.35
CA LEU A 242 8.20 13.77 2.06
C LEU A 242 9.21 13.48 0.93
N ASN A 243 9.54 12.21 0.72
CA ASN A 243 10.48 11.77 -0.29
C ASN A 243 9.81 11.38 -1.63
N LEU A 244 8.50 11.54 -1.73
CA LEU A 244 7.75 11.21 -2.95
C LEU A 244 7.33 12.45 -3.71
N PRO A 245 7.24 12.37 -5.06
CA PRO A 245 6.73 13.48 -5.85
C PRO A 245 5.26 13.71 -5.55
N ILE A 246 4.86 14.98 -5.42
CA ILE A 246 3.45 15.36 -5.25
C ILE A 246 2.75 15.18 -6.59
N ARG A 247 1.88 14.17 -6.69
CA ARG A 247 1.07 13.90 -7.87
C ARG A 247 -0.40 13.80 -7.50
N SER A 248 -1.25 14.37 -8.34
CA SER A 248 -2.71 14.28 -8.17
C SER A 248 -3.27 13.04 -8.85
N ASN A 249 -4.39 12.51 -8.34
CA ASN A 249 -5.08 11.39 -8.98
C ASN A 249 -5.53 11.72 -10.42
N THR A 250 -5.82 12.98 -10.71
CA THR A 250 -6.16 13.44 -12.06
C THR A 250 -4.97 13.31 -13.02
N GLU A 251 -3.77 13.62 -12.56
CA GLU A 251 -2.53 13.47 -13.33
C GLU A 251 -2.21 12.00 -13.56
N LEU A 252 -2.29 11.17 -12.52
CA LEU A 252 -2.10 9.72 -12.61
C LEU A 252 -3.09 9.06 -13.56
N ALA A 253 -4.35 9.49 -13.55
CA ALA A 253 -5.37 8.98 -14.47
C ALA A 253 -5.09 9.36 -15.94
N ARG A 254 -4.47 10.53 -16.20
CA ARG A 254 -4.08 10.94 -17.56
C ARG A 254 -2.83 10.20 -18.07
N HIS A 255 -1.93 9.85 -17.16
CA HIS A 255 -0.67 9.18 -17.46
C HIS A 255 -0.46 7.95 -16.57
N PRO A 256 -1.22 6.86 -16.77
CA PRO A 256 -1.28 5.72 -15.85
C PRO A 256 0.06 5.01 -15.63
N GLN A 257 1.01 5.14 -16.55
CA GLN A 257 2.33 4.49 -16.46
C GLN A 257 3.47 5.45 -16.12
N SER A 258 3.15 6.68 -15.70
CA SER A 258 4.14 7.72 -15.46
C SER A 258 4.90 7.56 -14.15
N TRP A 259 4.45 6.71 -13.25
CA TRP A 259 5.08 6.48 -11.96
C TRP A 259 5.24 4.98 -11.71
N SER A 260 6.40 4.47 -12.11
CA SER A 260 6.76 3.05 -11.99
C SER A 260 7.09 2.67 -10.55
N VAL A 261 6.79 1.43 -10.22
CA VAL A 261 7.08 0.81 -8.93
C VAL A 261 7.59 -0.60 -9.18
N GLU A 262 8.70 -0.94 -8.61
CA GLU A 262 9.20 -2.30 -8.60
C GLU A 262 8.62 -3.05 -7.39
N LEU A 263 7.91 -4.14 -7.66
CA LEU A 263 7.38 -5.04 -6.64
C LEU A 263 8.30 -6.26 -6.52
N ARG A 264 8.73 -6.60 -5.33
CA ARG A 264 9.66 -7.71 -5.09
C ARG A 264 9.10 -8.71 -4.09
N TYR A 265 9.31 -9.99 -4.39
CA TYR A 265 9.08 -11.08 -3.46
C TYR A 265 10.19 -12.14 -3.63
N ARG A 266 11.04 -12.32 -2.63
CA ARG A 266 12.24 -13.17 -2.71
C ARG A 266 13.13 -12.75 -3.91
N GLN A 267 13.28 -13.64 -4.91
CA GLN A 267 14.06 -13.39 -6.13
C GLN A 267 13.19 -12.96 -7.32
N MET A 268 11.87 -12.88 -7.13
CA MET A 268 10.93 -12.45 -8.16
C MET A 268 10.70 -10.95 -8.08
N ALA A 269 10.61 -10.32 -9.25
CA ALA A 269 10.32 -8.90 -9.37
C ALA A 269 9.27 -8.64 -10.46
N TRP A 270 8.41 -7.67 -10.24
CA TRP A 270 7.37 -7.23 -11.16
C TRP A 270 7.34 -5.73 -11.25
N ASN A 271 7.00 -5.22 -12.43
CA ASN A 271 6.80 -3.80 -12.65
C ASN A 271 5.31 -3.46 -12.51
N GLY A 272 5.01 -2.56 -11.61
CA GLY A 272 3.71 -1.97 -11.43
C GLY A 272 3.75 -0.46 -11.61
N TYR A 273 2.58 0.18 -11.55
CA TYR A 273 2.46 1.62 -11.67
C TYR A 273 1.53 2.14 -10.58
N VAL A 274 1.86 3.30 -10.01
CA VAL A 274 0.95 4.00 -9.10
C VAL A 274 -0.23 4.51 -9.91
N THR A 275 -1.42 4.01 -9.62
CA THR A 275 -2.65 4.42 -10.30
C THR A 275 -3.47 5.43 -9.50
N ARG A 276 -3.36 5.39 -8.19
CA ARG A 276 -4.01 6.37 -7.31
C ARG A 276 -3.27 6.54 -5.99
N VAL A 277 -3.48 7.69 -5.41
CA VAL A 277 -3.06 8.05 -4.05
C VAL A 277 -4.32 8.15 -3.21
N GLU A 278 -4.37 7.45 -2.09
CA GLU A 278 -5.48 7.57 -1.18
C GLU A 278 -5.51 8.95 -0.52
N GLN A 279 -6.71 9.56 -0.45
CA GLN A 279 -6.90 10.94 0.05
C GLN A 279 -7.36 10.97 1.51
N HIS A 280 -7.27 9.84 2.19
CA HIS A 280 -7.57 9.71 3.61
C HIS A 280 -6.39 9.09 4.35
N LEU A 281 -6.38 9.26 5.65
CA LEU A 281 -5.46 8.57 6.55
C LEU A 281 -6.20 7.39 7.18
N ASP A 282 -5.56 6.24 7.23
CA ASP A 282 -6.06 5.10 8.00
C ASP A 282 -6.22 5.50 9.47
N SER A 283 -7.36 5.18 10.05
CA SER A 283 -7.72 5.61 11.41
C SER A 283 -6.82 5.04 12.51
N ASN A 284 -6.24 3.87 12.29
CA ASN A 284 -5.42 3.16 13.26
C ASN A 284 -3.95 3.50 13.14
N THR A 285 -3.43 3.49 11.90
CA THR A 285 -2.01 3.67 11.62
C THR A 285 -1.65 5.12 11.30
N ARG A 286 -2.65 5.95 10.96
CA ARG A 286 -2.50 7.33 10.45
C ARG A 286 -1.60 7.42 9.21
N GLN A 287 -1.51 6.35 8.47
CA GLN A 287 -0.76 6.27 7.23
C GLN A 287 -1.66 6.55 6.04
N ARG A 288 -1.09 7.15 5.01
CA ARG A 288 -1.72 7.34 3.71
C ARG A 288 -1.13 6.33 2.74
N ALA A 289 -1.95 5.74 1.88
CA ALA A 289 -1.51 4.69 1.00
C ALA A 289 -1.35 5.14 -0.47
N LEU A 290 -0.37 4.52 -1.14
CA LEU A 290 -0.28 4.43 -2.59
C LEU A 290 -0.97 3.16 -3.04
N VAL A 291 -1.66 3.21 -4.17
CA VAL A 291 -2.20 2.02 -4.82
C VAL A 291 -1.44 1.77 -6.10
N VAL A 292 -0.72 0.66 -6.12
CA VAL A 292 0.06 0.19 -7.26
C VAL A 292 -0.72 -0.90 -7.98
N THR A 293 -0.76 -0.83 -9.29
CA THR A 293 -1.49 -1.77 -10.14
C THR A 293 -0.52 -2.54 -11.03
N VAL A 294 -0.72 -3.85 -11.12
CA VAL A 294 -0.06 -4.73 -12.09
C VAL A 294 -1.13 -5.31 -13.01
N ALA A 295 -0.97 -5.07 -14.32
CA ALA A 295 -1.90 -5.57 -15.33
C ALA A 295 -1.62 -7.03 -15.67
N GLN A 296 -2.69 -7.81 -15.93
CA GLN A 296 -2.64 -9.22 -16.31
C GLN A 296 -1.66 -10.04 -15.46
N PRO A 297 -1.78 -10.01 -14.11
CA PRO A 297 -0.76 -10.50 -13.19
C PRO A 297 -0.49 -12.01 -13.32
N LEU A 298 -1.43 -12.77 -13.84
CA LEU A 298 -1.31 -14.21 -14.04
C LEU A 298 -0.72 -14.60 -15.41
N ASP A 299 -0.52 -13.62 -16.32
CA ASP A 299 -0.02 -13.82 -17.68
C ASP A 299 1.42 -13.32 -17.88
N ILE A 300 2.00 -12.70 -16.85
CA ILE A 300 3.42 -12.29 -16.78
C ILE A 300 4.29 -13.43 -16.24
N GLU A 301 5.58 -13.40 -16.52
CA GLU A 301 6.53 -14.40 -16.02
C GLU A 301 7.58 -13.72 -15.12
N PRO A 302 7.70 -14.17 -13.84
CA PRO A 302 6.84 -15.14 -13.13
C PRO A 302 5.45 -14.55 -12.84
N PRO A 303 4.38 -15.37 -12.71
CA PRO A 303 3.04 -14.86 -12.39
C PRO A 303 2.97 -14.26 -10.97
N LEU A 304 2.22 -13.17 -10.84
CA LEU A 304 1.92 -12.55 -9.55
C LEU A 304 0.54 -13.02 -9.06
N TYR A 305 0.53 -13.94 -8.11
CA TYR A 305 -0.71 -14.47 -7.56
C TYR A 305 -1.36 -13.50 -6.55
N PRO A 306 -2.69 -13.34 -6.58
CA PRO A 306 -3.41 -12.69 -5.49
C PRO A 306 -3.09 -13.36 -4.13
N GLY A 307 -2.93 -12.55 -3.08
CA GLY A 307 -2.50 -13.00 -1.76
C GLY A 307 -0.97 -12.95 -1.54
N THR A 308 -0.18 -12.68 -2.59
CA THR A 308 1.27 -12.51 -2.44
C THR A 308 1.59 -11.22 -1.70
N PHE A 309 2.37 -11.31 -0.62
CA PHE A 309 2.85 -10.15 0.12
C PHE A 309 4.17 -9.65 -0.49
N VAL A 310 4.19 -8.44 -1.00
CA VAL A 310 5.32 -7.89 -1.76
C VAL A 310 5.93 -6.66 -1.09
N THR A 311 7.23 -6.46 -1.35
CA THR A 311 7.94 -5.21 -1.07
C THR A 311 7.86 -4.33 -2.30
N ALA A 312 7.33 -3.13 -2.16
CA ALA A 312 7.29 -2.13 -3.21
C ALA A 312 8.45 -1.15 -3.05
N ILE A 313 9.17 -0.91 -4.13
CA ILE A 313 10.23 0.11 -4.23
C ILE A 313 9.71 1.17 -5.18
N VAL A 314 9.40 2.33 -4.62
CA VAL A 314 8.81 3.47 -5.34
C VAL A 314 9.90 4.51 -5.58
N ASP A 315 10.04 4.92 -6.85
CA ASP A 315 10.93 6.03 -7.18
C ASP A 315 10.35 7.34 -6.66
N GLY A 316 11.12 7.99 -5.81
CA GLY A 316 10.78 9.25 -5.16
C GLY A 316 11.29 10.48 -5.90
N THR A 317 11.42 11.59 -5.15
CA THR A 317 11.91 12.86 -5.69
C THR A 317 13.37 12.75 -6.11
N PRO A 318 13.75 13.38 -7.25
CA PRO A 318 15.16 13.53 -7.61
C PRO A 318 15.92 14.29 -6.52
N LEU A 319 17.11 13.82 -6.20
CA LEU A 319 18.02 14.48 -5.27
C LEU A 319 19.03 15.30 -6.09
N GLU A 320 18.98 16.60 -5.91
CA GLU A 320 19.87 17.51 -6.65
C GLU A 320 21.23 17.62 -5.97
N GLN A 321 22.28 17.62 -6.78
CA GLN A 321 23.66 17.89 -6.33
C GLN A 321 24.05 17.12 -5.07
N SER A 322 23.86 15.80 -5.09
CA SER A 322 24.03 14.96 -3.91
C SER A 322 25.28 14.12 -3.99
N TRP A 323 25.89 13.87 -2.83
CA TRP A 323 26.88 12.83 -2.63
C TRP A 323 26.24 11.60 -1.98
N LYS A 324 26.60 10.43 -2.47
CA LYS A 324 26.24 9.15 -1.85
C LYS A 324 27.37 8.70 -0.94
N LEU A 325 27.13 8.72 0.37
CA LEU A 325 28.10 8.37 1.40
C LEU A 325 27.66 7.10 2.13
N PRO A 326 28.59 6.22 2.55
CA PRO A 326 28.24 5.19 3.51
C PRO A 326 27.84 5.85 4.84
N GLN A 327 26.90 5.25 5.56
CA GLN A 327 26.41 5.80 6.82
C GLN A 327 27.54 6.00 7.85
N SER A 328 28.63 5.20 7.76
CA SER A 328 29.82 5.32 8.59
C SER A 328 30.61 6.63 8.38
N ALA A 329 30.41 7.34 7.27
CA ALA A 329 31.10 8.61 6.97
C ALA A 329 30.45 9.82 7.68
N ILE A 330 29.30 9.63 8.31
CA ILE A 330 28.66 10.66 9.13
C ILE A 330 29.07 10.47 10.58
N SER A 331 29.62 11.52 11.20
CA SER A 331 30.01 11.51 12.62
C SER A 331 28.79 11.42 13.53
N GLN A 332 29.00 11.13 14.82
CA GLN A 332 27.93 11.12 15.83
C GLN A 332 27.27 12.50 16.00
N GLN A 333 27.98 13.58 15.68
CA GLN A 333 27.47 14.96 15.69
C GLN A 333 26.72 15.33 14.40
N GLY A 334 26.64 14.40 13.43
CA GLY A 334 26.00 14.66 12.15
C GLY A 334 26.87 15.40 11.13
N GLU A 335 28.17 15.42 11.31
CA GLU A 335 29.12 16.11 10.46
C GLU A 335 29.78 15.16 9.44
N ILE A 336 30.16 15.74 8.31
CA ILE A 336 31.05 15.14 7.31
C ILE A 336 32.43 15.71 7.50
N TRP A 337 33.42 14.82 7.65
CA TRP A 337 34.81 15.18 7.70
C TRP A 337 35.45 14.97 6.34
N TYR A 338 36.21 15.98 5.86
CA TYR A 338 36.84 15.95 4.55
C TYR A 338 38.25 16.54 4.62
N ILE A 339 39.03 16.28 3.58
CA ILE A 339 40.37 16.83 3.45
C ILE A 339 40.29 18.09 2.60
N ASP A 340 40.80 19.21 3.12
CA ASP A 340 40.84 20.49 2.42
C ASP A 340 42.02 20.54 1.40
N SER A 341 42.10 21.63 0.65
CA SER A 341 43.16 21.86 -0.35
C SER A 341 44.55 21.97 0.24
N GLN A 342 44.70 22.09 1.57
CA GLN A 342 45.95 22.15 2.29
C GLN A 342 46.37 20.80 2.90
N GLY A 343 45.60 19.73 2.68
CA GLY A 343 45.79 18.41 3.28
C GLY A 343 45.42 18.32 4.76
N LYS A 344 44.54 19.20 5.24
CA LYS A 344 44.10 19.23 6.62
C LYS A 344 42.66 18.78 6.75
N LEU A 345 42.29 18.25 7.93
CA LEU A 345 40.92 17.91 8.27
C LEU A 345 40.05 19.15 8.41
N ALA A 346 38.92 19.13 7.75
CA ALA A 346 37.81 20.06 7.91
C ALA A 346 36.52 19.31 8.14
N SER A 347 35.57 19.93 8.82
CA SER A 347 34.22 19.37 9.04
C SER A 347 33.15 20.32 8.61
N ILE A 348 32.02 19.77 8.16
CA ILE A 348 30.81 20.50 7.84
C ILE A 348 29.61 19.70 8.31
N LEU A 349 28.55 20.36 8.75
CA LEU A 349 27.30 19.72 9.11
C LEU A 349 26.66 19.09 7.87
N ALA A 350 26.32 17.79 7.93
CA ALA A 350 25.70 17.07 6.83
C ALA A 350 24.25 17.53 6.60
N GLU A 351 23.97 18.15 5.46
CA GLU A 351 22.59 18.40 5.03
C GLU A 351 22.04 17.11 4.40
N LYS A 352 21.47 16.26 5.24
CA LYS A 352 20.93 14.97 4.81
C LYS A 352 19.65 15.18 4.01
N GLN A 353 19.60 14.62 2.81
CA GLN A 353 18.43 14.62 1.93
C GLN A 353 17.65 13.30 2.02
N PHE A 354 18.36 12.18 2.08
CA PHE A 354 17.77 10.85 2.09
C PHE A 354 18.73 9.80 2.66
N GLU A 355 18.17 8.71 3.22
CA GLU A 355 18.94 7.55 3.70
C GLU A 355 18.30 6.25 3.19
N SER A 356 19.09 5.36 2.60
CA SER A 356 18.65 4.05 2.13
C SER A 356 19.78 3.07 1.95
N GLY A 357 19.54 1.80 2.26
CA GLY A 357 20.48 0.70 1.96
C GLY A 357 21.86 0.84 2.61
N GLY A 358 21.97 1.50 3.79
CA GLY A 358 23.26 1.75 4.45
C GLY A 358 24.06 2.94 3.89
N PHE A 359 23.44 3.70 2.98
CA PHE A 359 23.98 4.94 2.44
C PHE A 359 23.14 6.15 2.86
N VAL A 360 23.81 7.28 3.02
CA VAL A 360 23.22 8.60 3.25
C VAL A 360 23.51 9.47 2.04
N TYR A 361 22.46 10.09 1.54
CA TYR A 361 22.56 11.07 0.46
C TYR A 361 22.53 12.47 1.09
N VAL A 362 23.60 13.22 0.87
CA VAL A 362 23.78 14.55 1.44
C VAL A 362 23.96 15.56 0.33
N LYS A 363 23.52 16.78 0.55
CA LYS A 363 23.73 17.86 -0.39
C LYS A 363 25.21 18.18 -0.49
N ALA A 364 25.74 18.22 -1.71
CA ALA A 364 27.10 18.57 -1.98
C ALA A 364 27.33 20.08 -1.71
N PHE A 365 28.37 20.42 -1.00
CA PHE A 365 28.75 21.83 -0.76
C PHE A 365 29.73 22.37 -1.81
N THR A 366 30.26 21.53 -2.68
CA THR A 366 31.12 21.91 -3.82
C THR A 366 30.84 21.03 -5.02
N HIS A 367 31.16 21.51 -6.21
CA HIS A 367 31.06 20.77 -7.47
C HIS A 367 32.31 19.93 -7.79
N GLU A 368 33.39 20.12 -7.06
CA GLU A 368 34.65 19.40 -7.24
C GLU A 368 34.60 18.04 -6.52
N SER A 369 35.47 17.12 -6.95
CA SER A 369 35.67 15.86 -6.23
C SER A 369 36.31 16.16 -4.87
N VAL A 370 35.77 15.56 -3.82
CA VAL A 370 36.23 15.76 -2.44
C VAL A 370 36.56 14.42 -1.79
N GLN A 371 37.67 14.40 -1.02
CA GLN A 371 38.02 13.26 -0.20
C GLN A 371 37.35 13.33 1.14
N ILE A 372 36.39 12.43 1.36
CA ILE A 372 35.59 12.37 2.60
C ILE A 372 36.14 11.22 3.46
N VAL A 373 36.27 11.48 4.75
CA VAL A 373 36.70 10.48 5.72
C VAL A 373 35.62 9.41 5.90
N GLN A 374 35.99 8.15 5.68
CA GLN A 374 35.05 7.03 5.69
C GLN A 374 34.50 6.69 7.09
N ARG A 375 35.33 6.91 8.13
CA ARG A 375 34.97 6.62 9.52
C ARG A 375 35.59 7.69 10.42
N PRO A 376 34.91 8.83 10.61
CA PRO A 376 35.39 9.90 11.45
C PRO A 376 35.43 9.49 12.92
N LEU A 377 36.53 9.79 13.60
CA LEU A 377 36.71 9.54 15.04
C LEU A 377 36.29 10.78 15.84
N SER A 378 35.79 10.58 17.02
CA SER A 378 35.42 11.68 17.94
C SER A 378 36.61 12.52 18.43
N SER A 379 37.82 12.03 18.24
CA SER A 379 39.07 12.71 18.60
C SER A 379 39.57 13.64 17.50
N TYR A 380 39.00 13.71 16.33
CA TYR A 380 39.45 14.56 15.25
C TYR A 380 39.23 16.04 15.58
N GLN A 381 40.25 16.83 15.17
CA GLN A 381 40.21 18.29 15.31
C GLN A 381 40.39 18.95 13.94
N VAL A 382 39.62 19.99 13.69
CA VAL A 382 39.71 20.79 12.47
C VAL A 382 41.11 21.41 12.39
N GLY A 383 41.73 21.35 11.20
CA GLY A 383 43.10 21.87 10.96
C GLY A 383 44.24 20.88 11.18
N THR A 384 43.94 19.63 11.62
CA THR A 384 44.97 18.58 11.78
C THR A 384 45.48 18.10 10.41
N LEU A 385 46.78 18.01 10.25
CA LEU A 385 47.41 17.43 9.06
C LEU A 385 47.14 15.92 9.01
N VAL A 386 46.78 15.40 7.83
CA VAL A 386 46.44 13.99 7.67
C VAL A 386 47.30 13.31 6.60
N GLN A 387 47.53 12.02 6.82
CA GLN A 387 48.02 11.12 5.82
C GLN A 387 46.93 10.17 5.37
N VAL A 388 46.59 10.22 4.08
CA VAL A 388 45.59 9.32 3.48
C VAL A 388 46.17 7.91 3.43
N ILE A 389 45.43 6.97 4.02
CA ILE A 389 45.69 5.55 3.86
C ILE A 389 44.66 5.02 2.87
N SER A 390 45.09 4.56 1.70
CA SER A 390 44.24 3.79 0.79
C SER A 390 43.96 2.44 1.43
N GLU A 391 42.72 2.18 1.81
CA GLU A 391 42.30 0.83 2.16
C GLU A 391 42.36 0.00 0.88
N VAL A 392 43.26 -0.96 0.81
CA VAL A 392 43.23 -1.99 -0.24
C VAL A 392 41.93 -2.74 -0.05
N ALA A 393 40.99 -2.61 -1.01
CA ALA A 393 39.75 -3.37 -1.03
C ALA A 393 40.10 -4.86 -0.93
N LEU A 394 39.66 -5.50 0.16
CA LEU A 394 39.67 -6.94 0.34
C LEU A 394 38.54 -7.59 -0.48
#